data_1de5987e29e91606ea48058517b1d7c3
#
_entry.id   1de5987e29e91606ea48058517b1d7c3
#
_cell.length_a   1.000
_cell.length_b   1.000
_cell.length_c   1.000
_cell.angle_alpha   90.00
_cell.angle_beta   90.00
_cell.angle_gamma   90.00
#
_symmetry.space_group_name_H-M   'P 1'
#
loop_
_entity.id
_entity.type
_entity.pdbx_description
1 polymer ?
#
loop_
_entity_poly.entity_id
_entity_poly.type
_entity_poly.pdbx_seq_one_letter_code
_entity_poly.pdbx_strand_id
1 'polypeptide(L)'
;MTLKKRLQVRAAVVALALASIAGTAAAEAPPALSTDDARAYSAAFEATERGDFIDAQMQATAVKDRSLLGYLSFRELMHPTAHVAAFDELSSWLAKFSDLPVANRIFALASKRKTDPTADAAPRPLISLSDGPSTANPVLSEKARRGREAYYAGDLRRALKLATASGDRWIVGLAAYRLRSYDVALQNFADLARDGECDAWMQAASAYWAARTADAQNDAAASARFLRAAARNSETFYGMVAARQLKLANRALTEAADDPVAKLLLAAYSAPGVTAPAVDLARFVASDARAHRAAALAQIGRGSDAIQELRAGMALARTPADQERWKALTLAMGTSLADRASPPRSGDLEYPTPELAPLNGFTLDKALVYALVRAESRFNPMAVSPVGATGLMQIMPTAAAAAAGDDKLKTDRTPLFDPAFNLRVGQDYFTWLLEKGVGHDLIRAVAAYNGGPATVAKAAQTVGADADSLLLLESLPAQETRTYVQRVLAGYWTYRKMWGEGSPSLDALASGDRVVDERLDLSQPDRAPSQLAAQPIQIGMR
;
A
#
# COMPACT_ATOMS: atom_id res chain seq x y z
N MET A 1 51.82 3.92 -37.88
CA MET A 1 50.91 4.87 -37.23
C MET A 1 50.86 4.52 -35.74
N THR A 2 51.56 5.29 -34.91
CA THR A 2 51.87 4.96 -33.51
C THR A 2 50.64 5.04 -32.61
N LEU A 3 50.62 4.23 -31.57
CA LEU A 3 49.56 4.10 -30.57
C LEU A 3 49.08 5.48 -30.01
N LYS A 4 49.97 6.46 -29.94
CA LYS A 4 49.68 7.86 -29.55
C LYS A 4 48.72 8.58 -30.52
N LYS A 5 48.78 8.32 -31.83
CA LYS A 5 47.85 8.91 -32.81
C LYS A 5 46.45 8.29 -32.73
N ARG A 6 46.34 7.02 -32.33
CA ARG A 6 45.03 6.37 -32.12
C ARG A 6 44.31 6.86 -30.83
N LEU A 7 45.09 7.20 -29.78
CA LEU A 7 44.51 7.80 -28.57
C LEU A 7 44.06 9.25 -28.78
N GLN A 8 44.81 10.04 -29.56
CA GLN A 8 44.43 11.43 -29.87
C GLN A 8 43.18 11.52 -30.76
N VAL A 9 43.01 10.60 -31.72
CA VAL A 9 41.79 10.54 -32.55
C VAL A 9 40.58 10.07 -31.75
N ARG A 10 40.77 9.15 -30.78
CA ARG A 10 39.69 8.73 -29.90
C ARG A 10 39.27 9.83 -28.89
N ALA A 11 40.25 10.60 -28.40
CA ALA A 11 39.95 11.76 -27.52
C ALA A 11 39.26 12.89 -28.28
N ALA A 12 39.59 13.12 -29.54
CA ALA A 12 38.93 14.13 -30.37
C ALA A 12 37.50 13.72 -30.78
N VAL A 13 37.25 12.43 -31.03
CA VAL A 13 35.89 11.93 -31.34
C VAL A 13 35.00 11.93 -30.09
N VAL A 14 35.54 11.65 -28.90
CA VAL A 14 34.79 11.76 -27.63
C VAL A 14 34.55 13.22 -27.27
N ALA A 15 35.50 14.14 -27.55
CA ALA A 15 35.27 15.58 -27.31
C ALA A 15 34.27 16.21 -28.30
N LEU A 16 34.20 15.71 -29.55
CA LEU A 16 33.20 16.17 -30.52
C LEU A 16 31.79 15.57 -30.24
N ALA A 17 31.72 14.37 -29.64
CA ALA A 17 30.45 13.78 -29.21
C ALA A 17 29.88 14.45 -27.94
N LEU A 18 30.74 15.07 -27.11
CA LEU A 18 30.31 15.84 -25.94
C LEU A 18 29.96 17.31 -26.25
N ALA A 19 30.37 17.84 -27.39
CA ALA A 19 30.08 19.21 -27.81
C ALA A 19 28.78 19.36 -28.65
N SER A 20 28.14 18.26 -29.06
CA SER A 20 26.87 18.27 -29.81
C SER A 20 25.66 17.86 -28.97
N ILE A 21 25.80 17.72 -27.65
CA ILE A 21 24.68 17.68 -26.70
C ILE A 21 24.48 19.11 -26.14
N ALA A 22 24.25 20.06 -27.03
CA ALA A 22 23.43 21.23 -26.69
C ALA A 22 22.00 20.70 -26.68
N GLY A 23 21.61 20.13 -25.54
CA GLY A 23 20.29 19.55 -25.32
C GLY A 23 19.22 20.60 -25.62
N THR A 24 18.29 20.27 -26.47
CA THR A 24 16.95 20.83 -26.38
C THR A 24 16.49 20.54 -24.95
N ALA A 25 16.41 21.56 -24.11
CA ALA A 25 15.89 21.44 -22.75
C ALA A 25 14.56 20.71 -22.85
N ALA A 26 14.41 19.59 -22.16
CA ALA A 26 13.10 18.95 -22.00
C ALA A 26 12.17 20.05 -21.50
N ALA A 27 11.01 20.20 -22.13
CA ALA A 27 10.04 21.22 -21.71
C ALA A 27 9.68 20.95 -20.25
N GLU A 28 10.13 21.83 -19.37
CA GLU A 28 9.79 21.76 -17.94
C GLU A 28 8.31 22.07 -17.75
N ALA A 29 7.65 21.40 -16.81
CA ALA A 29 6.26 21.70 -16.52
C ALA A 29 6.12 23.17 -16.06
N PRO A 30 5.16 23.92 -16.59
CA PRO A 30 4.98 25.30 -16.19
C PRO A 30 4.64 25.39 -14.69
N PRO A 31 5.18 26.39 -13.95
CA PRO A 31 4.82 26.57 -12.56
C PRO A 31 3.33 26.92 -12.45
N ALA A 32 2.63 26.28 -11.52
CA ALA A 32 1.23 26.54 -11.23
C ALA A 32 1.05 27.61 -10.15
N LEU A 33 1.92 27.61 -9.15
CA LEU A 33 1.88 28.53 -8.02
C LEU A 33 2.88 29.67 -8.18
N SER A 34 2.54 30.83 -7.63
CA SER A 34 3.52 31.88 -7.37
C SER A 34 4.58 31.40 -6.38
N THR A 35 5.77 32.03 -6.38
CA THR A 35 6.82 31.68 -5.42
C THR A 35 6.36 31.85 -3.97
N ASP A 36 5.51 32.84 -3.70
CA ASP A 36 5.00 33.12 -2.36
C ASP A 36 3.97 32.06 -1.95
N ASP A 37 3.02 31.70 -2.84
CA ASP A 37 2.06 30.63 -2.58
C ASP A 37 2.76 29.28 -2.40
N ALA A 38 3.76 28.97 -3.22
CA ALA A 38 4.52 27.72 -3.10
C ALA A 38 5.24 27.63 -1.74
N ARG A 39 5.84 28.74 -1.27
CA ARG A 39 6.49 28.82 0.04
C ARG A 39 5.48 28.67 1.17
N ALA A 40 4.35 29.40 1.10
CA ALA A 40 3.30 29.33 2.11
C ALA A 40 2.66 27.94 2.19
N TYR A 41 2.38 27.29 1.07
CA TYR A 41 1.90 25.91 1.08
C TYR A 41 2.93 24.94 1.64
N SER A 42 4.21 25.05 1.27
CA SER A 42 5.25 24.18 1.86
C SER A 42 5.28 24.30 3.37
N ALA A 43 5.26 25.53 3.90
CA ALA A 43 5.23 25.78 5.34
C ALA A 43 3.96 25.25 6.00
N ALA A 44 2.78 25.46 5.37
CA ALA A 44 1.51 24.95 5.88
C ALA A 44 1.46 23.42 5.95
N PHE A 45 1.95 22.73 4.91
CA PHE A 45 2.03 21.27 4.92
C PHE A 45 2.99 20.74 5.98
N GLU A 46 4.16 21.36 6.15
CA GLU A 46 5.12 20.99 7.19
C GLU A 46 4.54 21.21 8.60
N ALA A 47 3.83 22.32 8.83
CA ALA A 47 3.15 22.58 10.10
C ALA A 47 2.06 21.52 10.37
N THR A 48 1.26 21.18 9.35
CA THR A 48 0.23 20.13 9.47
C THR A 48 0.86 18.78 9.82
N GLU A 49 1.99 18.42 9.24
CA GLU A 49 2.70 17.15 9.52
C GLU A 49 3.25 17.09 10.95
N ARG A 50 3.59 18.23 11.53
CA ARG A 50 3.96 18.32 12.96
C ARG A 50 2.76 18.33 13.90
N GLY A 51 1.53 18.39 13.37
CA GLY A 51 0.29 18.53 14.15
C GLY A 51 0.03 19.96 14.64
N ASP A 52 0.75 20.94 14.14
CA ASP A 52 0.54 22.36 14.43
C ASP A 52 -0.44 22.99 13.43
N PHE A 53 -1.73 22.73 13.67
CA PHE A 53 -2.80 23.17 12.77
C PHE A 53 -3.05 24.69 12.84
N ILE A 54 -2.64 25.34 13.93
CA ILE A 54 -2.76 26.79 14.06
C ILE A 54 -1.76 27.47 13.12
N ASP A 55 -0.48 27.04 13.15
CA ASP A 55 0.54 27.54 12.21
C ASP A 55 0.15 27.19 10.78
N ALA A 56 -0.27 25.95 10.51
CA ALA A 56 -0.73 25.54 9.19
C ALA A 56 -1.84 26.43 8.64
N GLN A 57 -2.83 26.79 9.46
CA GLN A 57 -3.91 27.68 9.07
C GLN A 57 -3.43 29.10 8.85
N MET A 58 -2.52 29.61 9.68
CA MET A 58 -1.91 30.93 9.48
C MET A 58 -1.19 31.00 8.15
N GLN A 59 -0.36 30.02 7.82
CA GLN A 59 0.33 29.95 6.52
C GLN A 59 -0.67 29.86 5.36
N ALA A 60 -1.72 29.05 5.50
CA ALA A 60 -2.76 28.89 4.49
C ALA A 60 -3.59 30.16 4.24
N THR A 61 -3.70 31.08 5.21
CA THR A 61 -4.38 32.38 4.99
C THR A 61 -3.60 33.32 4.08
N ALA A 62 -2.29 33.14 3.96
CA ALA A 62 -1.44 33.95 3.12
C ALA A 62 -1.51 33.58 1.62
N VAL A 63 -2.02 32.38 1.28
CA VAL A 63 -2.08 31.90 -0.10
C VAL A 63 -3.20 32.58 -0.90
N LYS A 64 -2.89 32.98 -2.12
CA LYS A 64 -3.84 33.51 -3.09
C LYS A 64 -4.47 32.39 -3.91
N ASP A 65 -3.67 31.43 -4.32
CA ASP A 65 -4.12 30.23 -5.01
C ASP A 65 -4.65 29.19 -4.01
N ARG A 66 -5.95 28.89 -4.10
CA ARG A 66 -6.65 28.01 -3.16
C ARG A 66 -6.73 26.56 -3.60
N SER A 67 -6.06 26.18 -4.69
CA SER A 67 -6.19 24.87 -5.33
C SER A 67 -5.76 23.68 -4.43
N LEU A 68 -4.82 23.90 -3.51
CA LEU A 68 -4.30 22.85 -2.61
C LEU A 68 -4.93 22.84 -1.21
N LEU A 69 -5.88 23.74 -0.90
CA LEU A 69 -6.52 23.75 0.45
C LEU A 69 -7.23 22.44 0.77
N GLY A 70 -7.80 21.76 -0.23
CA GLY A 70 -8.41 20.45 -0.03
C GLY A 70 -7.40 19.39 0.40
N TYR A 71 -6.19 19.42 -0.15
CA TYR A 71 -5.12 18.53 0.27
C TYR A 71 -4.58 18.88 1.66
N LEU A 72 -4.45 20.17 1.97
CA LEU A 72 -3.99 20.60 3.30
C LEU A 72 -4.97 20.15 4.39
N SER A 73 -6.26 20.43 4.23
CA SER A 73 -7.29 19.99 5.18
C SER A 73 -7.49 18.47 5.21
N PHE A 74 -7.23 17.77 4.07
CA PHE A 74 -7.15 16.32 4.07
C PHE A 74 -6.07 15.81 5.04
N ARG A 75 -4.88 16.42 5.02
CA ARG A 75 -3.77 16.04 5.91
C ARG A 75 -4.12 16.28 7.39
N GLU A 76 -4.80 17.37 7.70
CA GLU A 76 -5.32 17.64 9.06
C GLU A 76 -6.31 16.57 9.51
N LEU A 77 -7.38 16.33 8.73
CA LEU A 77 -8.42 15.34 9.04
C LEU A 77 -7.92 13.90 9.16
N MET A 78 -6.84 13.57 8.46
CA MET A 78 -6.20 12.25 8.46
C MET A 78 -4.98 12.18 9.36
N HIS A 79 -4.69 13.22 10.15
CA HIS A 79 -3.50 13.24 11.00
C HIS A 79 -3.52 12.08 12.02
N PRO A 80 -2.41 11.32 12.15
CA PRO A 80 -2.43 10.07 12.90
C PRO A 80 -2.70 10.25 14.40
N THR A 81 -2.27 11.36 15.00
CA THR A 81 -2.29 11.55 16.45
C THR A 81 -2.89 12.87 16.93
N ALA A 82 -2.74 13.96 16.16
CA ALA A 82 -3.10 15.30 16.62
C ALA A 82 -4.58 15.66 16.36
N HIS A 83 -5.29 14.92 15.50
CA HIS A 83 -6.69 15.19 15.19
C HIS A 83 -7.51 13.89 15.09
N VAL A 84 -8.72 13.93 15.65
CA VAL A 84 -9.70 12.85 15.53
C VAL A 84 -10.95 13.40 14.84
N ALA A 85 -10.96 13.32 13.51
CA ALA A 85 -12.01 13.91 12.70
C ALA A 85 -13.40 13.33 13.01
N ALA A 86 -14.39 14.19 13.26
CA ALA A 86 -15.79 13.81 13.44
C ALA A 86 -16.48 13.55 12.08
N PHE A 87 -17.64 12.88 12.11
CA PHE A 87 -18.41 12.59 10.89
C PHE A 87 -18.77 13.86 10.11
N ASP A 88 -19.20 14.92 10.81
CA ASP A 88 -19.63 16.17 10.19
C ASP A 88 -18.48 16.91 9.50
N GLU A 89 -17.28 16.88 10.08
CA GLU A 89 -16.07 17.45 9.46
C GLU A 89 -15.73 16.71 8.16
N LEU A 90 -15.75 15.37 8.21
CA LEU A 90 -15.47 14.52 7.05
C LEU A 90 -16.53 14.71 5.95
N SER A 91 -17.81 14.78 6.33
CA SER A 91 -18.91 15.00 5.39
C SER A 91 -18.83 16.39 4.75
N SER A 92 -18.51 17.42 5.56
CA SER A 92 -18.33 18.80 5.08
C SER A 92 -17.14 18.91 4.12
N TRP A 93 -16.06 18.19 4.39
CA TRP A 93 -14.91 18.13 3.49
C TRP A 93 -15.30 17.46 2.15
N LEU A 94 -15.98 16.32 2.19
CA LEU A 94 -16.44 15.62 0.99
C LEU A 94 -17.39 16.45 0.14
N ALA A 95 -18.24 17.27 0.75
CA ALA A 95 -19.12 18.18 0.02
C ALA A 95 -18.34 19.21 -0.82
N LYS A 96 -17.12 19.57 -0.43
CA LYS A 96 -16.28 20.58 -1.10
C LYS A 96 -15.23 19.98 -2.03
N PHE A 97 -14.71 18.79 -1.72
CA PHE A 97 -13.49 18.25 -2.31
C PHE A 97 -13.66 16.79 -2.77
N SER A 98 -14.88 16.37 -3.11
CA SER A 98 -15.16 15.02 -3.60
C SER A 98 -14.50 14.69 -4.94
N ASP A 99 -13.99 15.69 -5.66
CA ASP A 99 -13.26 15.54 -6.93
C ASP A 99 -11.78 15.22 -6.74
N LEU A 100 -11.25 15.31 -5.52
CA LEU A 100 -9.85 14.97 -5.25
C LEU A 100 -9.64 13.45 -5.25
N PRO A 101 -8.51 12.95 -5.77
CA PRO A 101 -8.18 11.51 -5.71
C PRO A 101 -8.21 10.92 -4.31
N VAL A 102 -7.87 11.73 -3.29
CA VAL A 102 -7.83 11.32 -1.88
C VAL A 102 -9.22 11.23 -1.20
N ALA A 103 -10.30 11.63 -1.89
CA ALA A 103 -11.65 11.70 -1.32
C ALA A 103 -12.18 10.33 -0.84
N ASN A 104 -11.76 9.24 -1.48
CA ASN A 104 -12.15 7.89 -1.07
C ASN A 104 -11.72 7.55 0.35
N ARG A 105 -10.56 8.05 0.79
CA ARG A 105 -10.05 7.83 2.14
C ARG A 105 -10.93 8.53 3.19
N ILE A 106 -11.31 9.77 2.91
CA ILE A 106 -12.24 10.53 3.76
C ILE A 106 -13.62 9.85 3.80
N PHE A 107 -14.12 9.40 2.64
CA PHE A 107 -15.41 8.71 2.56
C PHE A 107 -15.42 7.39 3.37
N ALA A 108 -14.34 6.60 3.25
CA ALA A 108 -14.19 5.37 4.03
C ALA A 108 -14.16 5.65 5.55
N LEU A 109 -13.47 6.74 5.95
CA LEU A 109 -13.44 7.15 7.37
C LEU A 109 -14.79 7.67 7.83
N ALA A 110 -15.46 8.52 7.03
CA ALA A 110 -16.81 9.03 7.33
C ALA A 110 -17.81 7.89 7.50
N SER A 111 -17.78 6.89 6.61
CA SER A 111 -18.65 5.72 6.70
C SER A 111 -18.47 4.93 8.00
N LYS A 112 -17.24 4.88 8.55
CA LYS A 112 -16.94 4.24 9.84
C LYS A 112 -17.33 5.10 11.06
N ARG A 113 -17.32 6.44 10.90
CA ARG A 113 -17.61 7.40 11.97
C ARG A 113 -19.10 7.76 12.06
N LYS A 114 -19.90 7.33 11.11
CA LYS A 114 -21.36 7.54 11.14
C LYS A 114 -21.98 6.69 12.25
N THR A 115 -22.29 7.30 13.39
CA THR A 115 -22.92 6.64 14.54
C THR A 115 -24.43 6.81 14.54
N ASP A 116 -24.94 7.90 13.96
CA ASP A 116 -26.38 8.16 13.85
C ASP A 116 -26.92 7.57 12.52
N PRO A 117 -27.80 6.55 12.58
CA PRO A 117 -28.40 5.98 11.38
C PRO A 117 -29.34 6.94 10.65
N THR A 118 -29.83 7.99 11.33
CA THR A 118 -30.74 8.99 10.75
C THR A 118 -30.02 10.15 10.09
N ALA A 119 -28.71 10.34 10.33
CA ALA A 119 -27.91 11.35 9.65
C ALA A 119 -27.84 11.06 8.15
N ASP A 120 -27.73 12.12 7.34
CA ASP A 120 -27.53 11.99 5.90
C ASP A 120 -26.24 11.20 5.58
N ALA A 121 -26.23 10.49 4.47
CA ALA A 121 -25.03 9.81 4.01
C ALA A 121 -23.98 10.85 3.58
N ALA A 122 -22.71 10.59 3.90
CA ALA A 122 -21.63 11.44 3.41
C ALA A 122 -21.60 11.49 1.87
N PRO A 123 -21.29 12.65 1.26
CA PRO A 123 -21.16 12.77 -0.19
C PRO A 123 -20.17 11.76 -0.75
N ARG A 124 -20.50 11.14 -1.88
CA ARG A 124 -19.63 10.16 -2.52
C ARG A 124 -18.50 10.83 -3.29
N PRO A 125 -17.31 10.26 -3.28
CA PRO A 125 -16.21 10.69 -4.14
C PRO A 125 -16.59 10.61 -5.61
N LEU A 126 -16.17 11.60 -6.41
CA LEU A 126 -16.38 11.61 -7.86
C LEU A 126 -15.40 10.69 -8.60
N ILE A 127 -14.30 10.32 -7.95
CA ILE A 127 -13.26 9.44 -8.49
C ILE A 127 -13.09 8.29 -7.50
N SER A 128 -13.19 7.06 -7.99
CA SER A 128 -12.97 5.89 -7.16
C SER A 128 -11.54 5.37 -7.40
N LEU A 129 -10.57 5.93 -6.64
CA LEU A 129 -9.24 5.35 -6.47
C LEU A 129 -9.25 4.69 -5.10
N SER A 130 -9.13 3.37 -5.01
CA SER A 130 -9.23 2.69 -3.71
C SER A 130 -7.89 2.61 -2.97
N ASP A 131 -7.88 3.08 -1.73
CA ASP A 131 -6.69 3.15 -0.85
C ASP A 131 -6.44 1.88 -0.01
N GLY A 132 -7.04 0.78 -0.37
CA GLY A 132 -6.88 -0.48 0.35
C GLY A 132 -7.95 -1.49 -0.02
N PRO A 133 -7.74 -2.77 0.32
CA PRO A 133 -8.76 -3.77 0.08
C PRO A 133 -10.04 -3.38 0.83
N SER A 134 -11.17 -3.50 0.16
CA SER A 134 -12.48 -3.19 0.76
C SER A 134 -12.66 -4.00 2.04
N THR A 135 -12.87 -3.30 3.15
CA THR A 135 -13.27 -3.93 4.42
C THR A 135 -14.78 -4.05 4.55
N ALA A 136 -15.53 -3.46 3.63
CA ALA A 136 -16.97 -3.62 3.60
C ALA A 136 -17.27 -5.10 3.32
N ASN A 137 -17.85 -5.78 4.30
CA ASN A 137 -18.47 -7.07 4.04
C ASN A 137 -19.62 -6.79 3.06
N PRO A 138 -19.54 -7.24 1.80
CA PRO A 138 -20.69 -7.13 0.92
C PRO A 138 -21.87 -7.86 1.59
N VAL A 139 -23.06 -7.32 1.44
CA VAL A 139 -24.27 -8.03 1.86
C VAL A 139 -24.35 -9.27 0.96
N LEU A 140 -23.79 -10.36 1.44
CA LEU A 140 -23.76 -11.63 0.71
C LEU A 140 -25.14 -12.26 0.74
N SER A 141 -25.59 -12.78 -0.41
CA SER A 141 -26.75 -13.65 -0.44
C SER A 141 -26.49 -14.89 0.46
N GLU A 142 -27.55 -15.47 1.00
CA GLU A 142 -27.46 -16.69 1.82
C GLU A 142 -26.65 -17.79 1.12
N LYS A 143 -26.82 -17.94 -0.20
CA LYS A 143 -26.10 -18.92 -1.01
C LYS A 143 -24.61 -18.60 -1.11
N ALA A 144 -24.24 -17.31 -1.27
CA ALA A 144 -22.84 -16.88 -1.30
C ALA A 144 -22.17 -17.12 0.06
N ARG A 145 -22.85 -16.79 1.15
CA ARG A 145 -22.37 -17.04 2.51
C ARG A 145 -22.09 -18.54 2.73
N ARG A 146 -23.03 -19.40 2.39
CA ARG A 146 -22.83 -20.87 2.49
C ARG A 146 -21.72 -21.40 1.58
N GLY A 147 -21.51 -20.78 0.41
CA GLY A 147 -20.41 -21.11 -0.49
C GLY A 147 -19.06 -20.81 0.14
N ARG A 148 -18.92 -19.65 0.76
CA ARG A 148 -17.72 -19.25 1.51
C ARG A 148 -17.48 -20.15 2.72
N GLU A 149 -18.51 -20.42 3.52
CA GLU A 149 -18.43 -21.34 4.66
C GLU A 149 -17.92 -22.73 4.23
N ALA A 150 -18.46 -23.27 3.13
CA ALA A 150 -18.00 -24.55 2.58
C ALA A 150 -16.53 -24.51 2.13
N TYR A 151 -16.08 -23.40 1.51
CA TYR A 151 -14.69 -23.23 1.11
C TYR A 151 -13.74 -23.24 2.31
N TYR A 152 -14.04 -22.45 3.33
CA TYR A 152 -13.22 -22.35 4.54
C TYR A 152 -13.30 -23.61 5.43
N ALA A 153 -14.34 -24.43 5.27
CA ALA A 153 -14.44 -25.75 5.87
C ALA A 153 -13.73 -26.87 5.06
N GLY A 154 -13.20 -26.56 3.87
CA GLY A 154 -12.52 -27.51 3.01
C GLY A 154 -13.42 -28.34 2.10
N ASP A 155 -14.75 -28.14 2.13
CA ASP A 155 -15.69 -28.77 1.19
C ASP A 155 -15.71 -28.04 -0.15
N LEU A 156 -14.64 -28.26 -0.94
CA LEU A 156 -14.37 -27.53 -2.16
C LEU A 156 -15.43 -27.76 -3.25
N ARG A 157 -15.98 -28.99 -3.35
CA ARG A 157 -17.01 -29.28 -4.37
C ARG A 157 -18.31 -28.55 -4.07
N ARG A 158 -18.71 -28.55 -2.81
CA ARG A 158 -19.89 -27.78 -2.35
C ARG A 158 -19.66 -26.29 -2.49
N ALA A 159 -18.47 -25.79 -2.11
CA ALA A 159 -18.08 -24.40 -2.30
C ALA A 159 -18.21 -23.96 -3.76
N LEU A 160 -17.62 -24.72 -4.68
CA LEU A 160 -17.67 -24.45 -6.11
C LEU A 160 -19.11 -24.40 -6.62
N LYS A 161 -19.95 -25.37 -6.26
CA LYS A 161 -21.38 -25.43 -6.67
C LYS A 161 -22.16 -24.19 -6.18
N LEU A 162 -22.01 -23.86 -4.89
CA LEU A 162 -22.75 -22.74 -4.28
C LEU A 162 -22.25 -21.39 -4.75
N ALA A 163 -20.93 -21.22 -4.87
CA ALA A 163 -20.31 -19.98 -5.35
C ALA A 163 -20.67 -19.70 -6.82
N THR A 164 -20.62 -20.71 -7.69
CA THR A 164 -21.07 -20.56 -9.09
C THR A 164 -22.54 -20.13 -9.15
N ALA A 165 -23.40 -20.77 -8.36
CA ALA A 165 -24.83 -20.45 -8.35
C ALA A 165 -25.17 -19.08 -7.68
N SER A 166 -24.24 -18.47 -6.98
CA SER A 166 -24.38 -17.12 -6.37
C SER A 166 -23.60 -16.02 -7.10
N GLY A 167 -22.78 -16.38 -8.09
CA GLY A 167 -21.92 -15.43 -8.80
C GLY A 167 -20.69 -14.98 -7.99
N ASP A 168 -20.31 -15.68 -6.91
CA ASP A 168 -19.11 -15.36 -6.12
C ASP A 168 -17.85 -15.87 -6.85
N ARG A 169 -17.43 -15.11 -7.87
CA ARG A 169 -16.31 -15.48 -8.76
C ARG A 169 -15.00 -15.70 -8.01
N TRP A 170 -14.77 -14.98 -6.90
CA TRP A 170 -13.56 -15.16 -6.10
C TRP A 170 -13.49 -16.57 -5.49
N ILE A 171 -14.56 -17.00 -4.84
CA ILE A 171 -14.63 -18.36 -4.26
C ILE A 171 -14.69 -19.44 -5.35
N VAL A 172 -15.35 -19.17 -6.49
CA VAL A 172 -15.29 -20.08 -7.66
C VAL A 172 -13.84 -20.29 -8.08
N GLY A 173 -13.07 -19.21 -8.27
CA GLY A 173 -11.67 -19.25 -8.66
C GLY A 173 -10.81 -20.04 -7.67
N LEU A 174 -10.89 -19.71 -6.38
CA LEU A 174 -10.11 -20.38 -5.33
C LEU A 174 -10.47 -21.88 -5.17
N ALA A 175 -11.77 -22.22 -5.18
CA ALA A 175 -12.21 -23.61 -5.07
C ALA A 175 -11.80 -24.43 -6.30
N ALA A 176 -11.97 -23.88 -7.50
CA ALA A 176 -11.56 -24.51 -8.74
C ALA A 176 -10.03 -24.71 -8.81
N TYR A 177 -9.23 -23.71 -8.39
CA TYR A 177 -7.78 -23.81 -8.30
C TYR A 177 -7.34 -24.98 -7.40
N ARG A 178 -7.91 -25.09 -6.20
CA ARG A 178 -7.63 -26.19 -5.26
C ARG A 178 -8.10 -27.55 -5.78
N LEU A 179 -9.18 -27.59 -6.58
CA LEU A 179 -9.66 -28.79 -7.26
C LEU A 179 -8.89 -29.12 -8.57
N ARG A 180 -7.88 -28.31 -8.92
CA ARG A 180 -7.11 -28.38 -10.16
C ARG A 180 -7.95 -28.21 -11.44
N SER A 181 -9.14 -27.62 -11.30
CA SER A 181 -9.98 -27.20 -12.43
C SER A 181 -9.52 -25.83 -12.95
N TYR A 182 -8.30 -25.82 -13.52
CA TYR A 182 -7.58 -24.59 -13.79
C TYR A 182 -8.27 -23.70 -14.83
N ASP A 183 -8.96 -24.26 -15.83
CA ASP A 183 -9.70 -23.46 -16.82
C ASP A 183 -10.81 -22.62 -16.15
N VAL A 184 -11.55 -23.24 -15.23
CA VAL A 184 -12.60 -22.55 -14.46
C VAL A 184 -11.99 -21.50 -13.54
N ALA A 185 -10.88 -21.82 -12.88
CA ALA A 185 -10.19 -20.89 -12.00
C ALA A 185 -9.67 -19.67 -12.78
N LEU A 186 -8.97 -19.91 -13.91
CA LEU A 186 -8.39 -18.89 -14.75
C LEU A 186 -9.44 -17.92 -15.28
N GLN A 187 -10.56 -18.45 -15.80
CA GLN A 187 -11.65 -17.63 -16.32
C GLN A 187 -12.18 -16.68 -15.23
N ASN A 188 -12.52 -17.22 -14.03
CA ASN A 188 -13.12 -16.41 -12.98
C ASN A 188 -12.16 -15.36 -12.42
N PHE A 189 -10.88 -15.68 -12.24
CA PHE A 189 -9.87 -14.72 -11.82
C PHE A 189 -9.60 -13.66 -12.90
N ALA A 190 -9.53 -14.06 -14.17
CA ALA A 190 -9.33 -13.14 -15.26
C ALA A 190 -10.51 -12.17 -15.45
N ASP A 191 -11.73 -12.61 -15.21
CA ASP A 191 -12.92 -11.78 -15.26
C ASP A 191 -12.91 -10.73 -14.13
N LEU A 192 -12.59 -11.15 -12.89
CA LEU A 192 -12.44 -10.23 -11.75
C LEU A 192 -11.29 -9.22 -11.95
N ALA A 193 -10.17 -9.66 -12.54
CA ALA A 193 -9.03 -8.78 -12.80
C ALA A 193 -9.36 -7.66 -13.82
N ARG A 194 -10.36 -7.85 -14.66
CA ARG A 194 -10.85 -6.87 -15.65
C ARG A 194 -12.07 -6.11 -15.19
N ASP A 195 -12.70 -6.52 -14.10
CA ASP A 195 -13.94 -5.93 -13.60
C ASP A 195 -13.65 -4.54 -13.04
N GLY A 196 -14.17 -3.51 -13.71
CA GLY A 196 -13.99 -2.12 -13.30
C GLY A 196 -14.71 -1.74 -11.99
N GLU A 197 -15.65 -2.58 -11.51
CA GLU A 197 -16.31 -2.39 -10.23
C GLU A 197 -15.47 -2.91 -9.05
N CYS A 198 -14.44 -3.72 -9.33
CA CYS A 198 -13.50 -4.18 -8.32
C CYS A 198 -12.50 -3.09 -7.98
N ASP A 199 -12.13 -2.98 -6.70
CA ASP A 199 -11.04 -2.11 -6.27
C ASP A 199 -9.67 -2.63 -6.75
N ALA A 200 -8.65 -1.75 -6.68
CA ALA A 200 -7.29 -2.07 -7.13
C ALA A 200 -6.70 -3.30 -6.41
N TRP A 201 -7.05 -3.53 -5.15
CA TRP A 201 -6.58 -4.67 -4.37
C TRP A 201 -7.17 -5.98 -4.87
N MET A 202 -8.49 -6.01 -5.13
CA MET A 202 -9.15 -7.18 -5.69
C MET A 202 -8.70 -7.44 -7.13
N GLN A 203 -8.53 -6.40 -7.95
CA GLN A 203 -8.00 -6.53 -9.31
C GLN A 203 -6.58 -7.12 -9.29
N ALA A 204 -5.69 -6.61 -8.44
CA ALA A 204 -4.32 -7.14 -8.30
C ALA A 204 -4.31 -8.58 -7.80
N ALA A 205 -5.11 -8.90 -6.76
CA ALA A 205 -5.24 -10.25 -6.23
C ALA A 205 -5.73 -11.22 -7.31
N SER A 206 -6.79 -10.84 -8.03
CA SER A 206 -7.38 -11.69 -9.07
C SER A 206 -6.42 -11.90 -10.24
N ALA A 207 -5.71 -10.84 -10.68
CA ALA A 207 -4.69 -10.97 -11.71
C ALA A 207 -3.52 -11.87 -11.25
N TYR A 208 -3.06 -11.72 -10.00
CA TYR A 208 -2.00 -12.57 -9.46
C TYR A 208 -2.41 -14.05 -9.39
N TRP A 209 -3.64 -14.34 -8.92
CA TRP A 209 -4.15 -15.73 -8.89
C TRP A 209 -4.43 -16.29 -10.29
N ALA A 210 -4.80 -15.44 -11.27
CA ALA A 210 -4.86 -15.84 -12.68
C ALA A 210 -3.46 -16.22 -13.20
N ALA A 211 -2.41 -15.47 -12.83
CA ALA A 211 -1.03 -15.79 -13.20
C ALA A 211 -0.60 -17.14 -12.60
N ARG A 212 -0.84 -17.35 -11.31
CA ARG A 212 -0.55 -18.66 -10.66
C ARG A 212 -1.30 -19.83 -11.30
N THR A 213 -2.53 -19.57 -11.75
CA THR A 213 -3.34 -20.59 -12.44
C THR A 213 -2.75 -20.91 -13.82
N ALA A 214 -2.31 -19.88 -14.56
CA ALA A 214 -1.63 -20.07 -15.85
C ALA A 214 -0.29 -20.81 -15.68
N ASP A 215 0.48 -20.50 -14.63
CA ASP A 215 1.71 -21.24 -14.30
C ASP A 215 1.42 -22.72 -14.02
N ALA A 216 0.33 -23.04 -13.32
CA ALA A 216 -0.10 -24.42 -13.08
C ALA A 216 -0.53 -25.16 -14.35
N GLN A 217 -0.89 -24.43 -15.41
CA GLN A 217 -1.18 -24.96 -16.76
C GLN A 217 0.06 -24.95 -17.69
N ASN A 218 1.23 -24.51 -17.20
CA ASN A 218 2.46 -24.31 -17.96
C ASN A 218 2.32 -23.25 -19.08
N ASP A 219 1.39 -22.30 -18.96
CA ASP A 219 1.26 -21.16 -19.88
C ASP A 219 2.03 -19.95 -19.33
N ALA A 220 3.33 -19.93 -19.57
CA ALA A 220 4.22 -18.84 -19.14
C ALA A 220 3.87 -17.48 -19.77
N ALA A 221 3.27 -17.47 -20.99
CA ALA A 221 2.88 -16.24 -21.67
C ALA A 221 1.66 -15.61 -21.00
N ALA A 222 0.64 -16.41 -20.67
CA ALA A 222 -0.51 -15.96 -19.91
C ALA A 222 -0.11 -15.53 -18.50
N SER A 223 0.72 -16.31 -17.80
CA SER A 223 1.24 -15.96 -16.49
C SER A 223 1.92 -14.58 -16.50
N ALA A 224 2.87 -14.36 -17.41
CA ALA A 224 3.55 -13.08 -17.54
C ALA A 224 2.59 -11.91 -17.82
N ARG A 225 1.54 -12.13 -18.63
CA ARG A 225 0.52 -11.13 -18.92
C ARG A 225 -0.29 -10.76 -17.66
N PHE A 226 -0.69 -11.75 -16.87
CA PHE A 226 -1.45 -11.53 -15.65
C PHE A 226 -0.59 -10.95 -14.52
N LEU A 227 0.69 -11.33 -14.39
CA LEU A 227 1.63 -10.69 -13.47
C LEU A 227 1.79 -9.20 -13.80
N ARG A 228 1.92 -8.85 -15.08
CA ARG A 228 1.93 -7.44 -15.49
C ARG A 228 0.64 -6.70 -15.11
N ALA A 229 -0.51 -7.36 -15.25
CA ALA A 229 -1.79 -6.77 -14.84
C ALA A 229 -1.85 -6.53 -13.33
N ALA A 230 -1.40 -7.48 -12.51
CA ALA A 230 -1.32 -7.30 -11.05
C ALA A 230 -0.35 -6.18 -10.66
N ALA A 231 0.82 -6.12 -11.30
CA ALA A 231 1.86 -5.13 -11.01
C ALA A 231 1.47 -3.67 -11.33
N ARG A 232 0.40 -3.44 -12.10
CA ARG A 232 -0.16 -2.09 -12.30
C ARG A 232 -0.55 -1.40 -11.00
N ASN A 233 -1.00 -2.19 -10.03
CA ASN A 233 -1.40 -1.73 -8.70
C ASN A 233 -0.26 -1.98 -7.71
N SER A 234 0.90 -1.37 -7.97
CA SER A 234 2.17 -1.64 -7.28
C SER A 234 2.19 -1.25 -5.78
N GLU A 235 1.19 -0.55 -5.30
CA GLU A 235 0.97 -0.21 -3.89
C GLU A 235 0.19 -1.28 -3.13
N THR A 236 -0.39 -2.26 -3.84
CA THR A 236 -1.12 -3.36 -3.23
C THR A 236 -0.20 -4.55 -2.94
N PHE A 237 -0.57 -5.38 -1.98
CA PHE A 237 0.18 -6.58 -1.61
C PHE A 237 0.51 -7.46 -2.83
N TYR A 238 -0.51 -7.90 -3.56
CA TYR A 238 -0.32 -8.77 -4.73
C TYR A 238 0.35 -8.04 -5.90
N GLY A 239 0.15 -6.73 -6.03
CA GLY A 239 0.86 -5.90 -7.00
C GLY A 239 2.35 -5.84 -6.73
N MET A 240 2.77 -5.66 -5.47
CA MET A 240 4.18 -5.69 -5.07
C MET A 240 4.82 -7.05 -5.35
N VAL A 241 4.15 -8.15 -4.97
CA VAL A 241 4.64 -9.51 -5.22
C VAL A 241 4.80 -9.77 -6.71
N ALA A 242 3.79 -9.42 -7.52
CA ALA A 242 3.84 -9.57 -8.98
C ALA A 242 4.96 -8.75 -9.64
N ALA A 243 5.11 -7.48 -9.23
CA ALA A 243 6.17 -6.62 -9.73
C ALA A 243 7.56 -7.18 -9.40
N ARG A 244 7.74 -7.71 -8.18
CA ARG A 244 8.99 -8.32 -7.76
C ARG A 244 9.27 -9.63 -8.50
N GLN A 245 8.26 -10.48 -8.67
CA GLN A 245 8.37 -11.72 -9.44
C GLN A 245 8.79 -11.46 -10.89
N LEU A 246 8.21 -10.46 -11.55
CA LEU A 246 8.61 -10.04 -12.89
C LEU A 246 10.08 -9.58 -12.95
N LYS A 247 10.54 -8.84 -11.94
CA LYS A 247 11.92 -8.39 -11.83
C LYS A 247 12.89 -9.58 -11.64
N LEU A 248 12.57 -10.48 -10.72
CA LEU A 248 13.41 -11.67 -10.44
C LEU A 248 13.48 -12.62 -11.62
N ALA A 249 12.38 -12.77 -12.36
CA ALA A 249 12.35 -13.60 -13.56
C ALA A 249 13.02 -12.96 -14.78
N ASN A 250 13.71 -11.80 -14.63
CA ASN A 250 14.30 -11.04 -15.73
C ASN A 250 13.30 -10.72 -16.86
N ARG A 251 12.00 -10.76 -16.54
CA ARG A 251 10.91 -10.39 -17.44
C ARG A 251 10.89 -8.87 -17.51
N ALA A 252 11.43 -8.33 -18.58
CA ALA A 252 11.77 -6.93 -18.75
C ALA A 252 10.70 -5.98 -18.17
N LEU A 253 11.08 -5.22 -17.15
CA LEU A 253 10.27 -4.15 -16.55
C LEU A 253 9.83 -3.08 -17.56
N THR A 254 10.52 -3.00 -18.70
CA THR A 254 10.18 -2.13 -19.83
C THR A 254 8.78 -2.41 -20.40
N GLU A 255 8.23 -3.60 -20.19
CA GLU A 255 6.84 -3.92 -20.54
C GLU A 255 5.88 -3.86 -19.33
N ALA A 256 6.40 -3.74 -18.11
CA ALA A 256 5.58 -3.76 -16.87
C ALA A 256 4.78 -2.49 -16.65
N ALA A 257 5.11 -1.41 -17.34
CA ALA A 257 4.34 -0.21 -17.24
C ALA A 257 3.21 -0.20 -18.30
N ASP A 258 2.16 -0.92 -18.07
CA ASP A 258 0.88 -0.61 -18.72
C ASP A 258 0.13 0.54 -17.97
N ASP A 259 0.66 1.01 -16.84
CA ASP A 259 0.30 2.33 -16.31
C ASP A 259 0.88 3.40 -17.24
N PRO A 260 0.04 4.12 -18.01
CA PRO A 260 0.51 5.10 -18.97
C PRO A 260 1.30 6.23 -18.32
N VAL A 261 1.00 6.57 -17.06
CA VAL A 261 1.73 7.60 -16.31
C VAL A 261 3.11 7.09 -15.91
N ALA A 262 3.21 5.87 -15.37
CA ALA A 262 4.50 5.28 -15.02
C ALA A 262 5.42 5.09 -16.24
N LYS A 263 4.86 4.68 -17.40
CA LYS A 263 5.61 4.62 -18.68
C LYS A 263 6.19 5.96 -19.08
N LEU A 264 5.38 7.01 -19.00
CA LEU A 264 5.79 8.35 -19.40
C LEU A 264 6.84 8.92 -18.44
N LEU A 265 6.69 8.69 -17.13
CA LEU A 265 7.68 9.10 -16.12
C LEU A 265 9.00 8.38 -16.32
N LEU A 266 8.96 7.06 -16.57
CA LEU A 266 10.16 6.26 -16.84
C LEU A 266 10.83 6.67 -18.16
N ALA A 267 10.06 6.95 -19.21
CA ALA A 267 10.58 7.42 -20.49
C ALA A 267 11.27 8.79 -20.34
N ALA A 268 10.69 9.72 -19.58
CA ALA A 268 11.28 11.02 -19.31
C ALA A 268 12.60 10.91 -18.49
N TYR A 269 12.66 9.97 -17.56
CA TYR A 269 13.87 9.70 -16.77
C TYR A 269 14.99 9.03 -17.58
N SER A 270 14.65 8.03 -18.41
CA SER A 270 15.62 7.18 -19.11
C SER A 270 16.15 7.82 -20.40
N ALA A 271 15.45 8.76 -20.96
CA ALA A 271 15.83 9.45 -22.19
C ALA A 271 15.58 10.96 -22.06
N PRO A 272 16.50 11.70 -21.42
CA PRO A 272 16.42 13.16 -21.39
C PRO A 272 16.49 13.67 -22.85
N GLY A 273 15.35 14.10 -23.39
CA GLY A 273 15.21 14.52 -24.79
C GLY A 273 13.97 13.99 -25.49
N VAL A 274 13.13 13.20 -24.82
CA VAL A 274 11.79 12.88 -25.34
C VAL A 274 11.00 14.20 -25.39
N THR A 275 10.82 14.75 -26.59
CA THR A 275 10.02 15.95 -26.78
C THR A 275 8.57 15.63 -26.47
N ALA A 276 7.99 16.35 -25.52
CA ALA A 276 6.55 16.33 -25.30
C ALA A 276 5.83 16.74 -26.60
N PRO A 277 4.65 16.17 -26.90
CA PRO A 277 3.83 16.65 -27.99
C PRO A 277 3.69 18.18 -27.94
N ALA A 278 3.53 18.84 -29.10
CA ALA A 278 3.36 20.29 -29.19
C ALA A 278 2.01 20.70 -28.57
N VAL A 279 1.92 20.67 -27.26
CA VAL A 279 0.77 21.05 -26.43
C VAL A 279 1.14 22.32 -25.67
N ASP A 280 0.26 23.30 -25.67
CA ASP A 280 0.39 24.47 -24.80
C ASP A 280 0.12 24.06 -23.34
N LEU A 281 1.17 23.58 -22.67
CA LEU A 281 1.09 23.12 -21.28
C LEU A 281 0.76 24.24 -20.31
N ALA A 282 1.21 25.46 -20.58
CA ALA A 282 0.92 26.61 -19.73
C ALA A 282 -0.58 26.90 -19.73
N ARG A 283 -1.19 26.90 -20.92
CA ARG A 283 -2.64 27.06 -21.06
C ARG A 283 -3.40 25.89 -20.44
N PHE A 284 -2.90 24.68 -20.61
CA PHE A 284 -3.55 23.49 -20.05
C PHE A 284 -3.55 23.54 -18.51
N VAL A 285 -2.40 23.80 -17.89
CA VAL A 285 -2.27 23.94 -16.44
C VAL A 285 -3.11 25.12 -15.91
N ALA A 286 -3.22 26.20 -16.65
CA ALA A 286 -4.03 27.35 -16.23
C ALA A 286 -5.56 27.10 -16.37
N SER A 287 -5.99 26.22 -17.27
CA SER A 287 -7.41 26.01 -17.58
C SER A 287 -8.04 24.77 -16.99
N ASP A 288 -7.26 23.75 -16.62
CA ASP A 288 -7.74 22.51 -16.03
C ASP A 288 -7.33 22.45 -14.55
N ALA A 289 -8.33 22.41 -13.66
CA ALA A 289 -8.10 22.46 -12.21
C ALA A 289 -7.26 21.29 -11.70
N ARG A 290 -7.37 20.11 -12.31
CA ARG A 290 -6.62 18.93 -11.93
C ARG A 290 -5.17 19.00 -12.41
N ALA A 291 -4.97 19.46 -13.67
CA ALA A 291 -3.62 19.70 -14.20
C ALA A 291 -2.88 20.79 -13.38
N HIS A 292 -3.61 21.81 -12.96
CA HIS A 292 -3.10 22.85 -12.08
C HIS A 292 -2.66 22.27 -10.72
N ARG A 293 -3.51 21.47 -10.07
CA ARG A 293 -3.16 20.81 -8.80
C ARG A 293 -1.97 19.87 -8.95
N ALA A 294 -1.91 19.08 -10.04
CA ALA A 294 -0.77 18.21 -10.30
C ALA A 294 0.54 18.98 -10.37
N ALA A 295 0.57 20.08 -11.14
CA ALA A 295 1.76 20.95 -11.26
C ALA A 295 2.09 21.65 -9.93
N ALA A 296 1.08 22.16 -9.22
CA ALA A 296 1.23 22.81 -7.92
C ALA A 296 1.81 21.85 -6.86
N LEU A 297 1.28 20.63 -6.76
CA LEU A 297 1.79 19.60 -5.85
C LEU A 297 3.23 19.20 -6.18
N ALA A 298 3.57 19.04 -7.45
CA ALA A 298 4.94 18.78 -7.87
C ALA A 298 5.88 19.93 -7.51
N GLN A 299 5.45 21.18 -7.72
CA GLN A 299 6.22 22.38 -7.42
C GLN A 299 6.62 22.48 -5.93
N ILE A 300 5.74 22.05 -5.02
CA ILE A 300 6.00 22.04 -3.57
C ILE A 300 6.56 20.72 -3.05
N GLY A 301 6.94 19.79 -3.94
CA GLY A 301 7.59 18.52 -3.57
C GLY A 301 6.64 17.41 -3.14
N ARG A 302 5.32 17.54 -3.40
CA ARG A 302 4.28 16.54 -3.09
C ARG A 302 4.09 15.58 -4.28
N GLY A 303 5.17 14.92 -4.70
CA GLY A 303 5.20 14.10 -5.93
C GLY A 303 4.19 12.95 -5.94
N SER A 304 3.95 12.28 -4.81
CA SER A 304 2.96 11.20 -4.72
C SER A 304 1.54 11.70 -4.98
N ASP A 305 1.15 12.83 -4.39
CA ASP A 305 -0.16 13.43 -4.62
C ASP A 305 -0.29 13.96 -6.06
N ALA A 306 0.80 14.53 -6.62
CA ALA A 306 0.86 14.94 -8.02
C ALA A 306 0.62 13.77 -8.99
N ILE A 307 1.24 12.61 -8.75
CA ILE A 307 1.05 11.40 -9.55
C ILE A 307 -0.41 10.90 -9.48
N GLN A 308 -1.07 11.00 -8.33
CA GLN A 308 -2.49 10.63 -8.22
C GLN A 308 -3.38 11.55 -9.07
N GLU A 309 -3.09 12.87 -9.10
CA GLU A 309 -3.81 13.79 -10.00
C GLU A 309 -3.56 13.47 -11.48
N LEU A 310 -2.31 13.12 -11.86
CA LEU A 310 -2.00 12.70 -13.23
C LEU A 310 -2.75 11.41 -13.62
N ARG A 311 -2.78 10.41 -12.75
CA ARG A 311 -3.52 9.15 -12.96
C ARG A 311 -5.02 9.41 -13.11
N ALA A 312 -5.58 10.22 -12.22
CA ALA A 312 -6.99 10.60 -12.30
C ALA A 312 -7.31 11.37 -13.59
N GLY A 313 -6.44 12.30 -13.99
CA GLY A 313 -6.58 13.05 -15.23
C GLY A 313 -6.53 12.15 -16.47
N MET A 314 -5.57 11.23 -16.53
CA MET A 314 -5.46 10.25 -17.62
C MET A 314 -6.68 9.32 -17.67
N ALA A 315 -7.18 8.84 -16.54
CA ALA A 315 -8.34 7.95 -16.46
C ALA A 315 -9.64 8.65 -16.89
N LEU A 316 -9.77 9.96 -16.64
CA LEU A 316 -10.94 10.76 -16.99
C LEU A 316 -10.87 11.39 -18.38
N ALA A 317 -9.72 11.32 -19.06
CA ALA A 317 -9.54 11.88 -20.40
C ALA A 317 -10.39 11.13 -21.43
N ARG A 318 -11.45 11.78 -21.92
CA ARG A 318 -12.44 11.16 -22.81
C ARG A 318 -12.11 11.31 -24.30
N THR A 319 -11.32 12.31 -24.67
CA THR A 319 -10.95 12.57 -26.05
C THR A 319 -9.47 12.29 -26.29
N PRO A 320 -9.06 11.92 -27.52
CA PRO A 320 -7.64 11.77 -27.86
C PRO A 320 -6.83 13.05 -27.56
N ALA A 321 -7.42 14.23 -27.76
CA ALA A 321 -6.77 15.51 -27.47
C ALA A 321 -6.54 15.71 -25.97
N ASP A 322 -7.47 15.27 -25.12
CA ASP A 322 -7.29 15.30 -23.67
C ASP A 322 -6.18 14.33 -23.23
N GLN A 323 -6.18 13.12 -23.78
CA GLN A 323 -5.15 12.14 -23.51
C GLN A 323 -3.76 12.64 -23.88
N GLU A 324 -3.61 13.31 -25.04
CA GLU A 324 -2.33 13.89 -25.45
C GLU A 324 -1.90 15.04 -24.52
N ARG A 325 -2.82 15.87 -24.03
CA ARG A 325 -2.51 16.91 -23.04
C ARG A 325 -1.99 16.34 -21.74
N TRP A 326 -2.65 15.31 -21.22
CA TRP A 326 -2.22 14.62 -19.99
C TRP A 326 -0.89 13.89 -20.15
N LYS A 327 -0.66 13.23 -21.30
CA LYS A 327 0.63 12.63 -21.64
C LYS A 327 1.74 13.67 -21.68
N ALA A 328 1.50 14.80 -22.35
CA ALA A 328 2.48 15.87 -22.45
C ALA A 328 2.83 16.46 -21.08
N LEU A 329 1.82 16.70 -20.22
CA LEU A 329 2.04 17.18 -18.85
C LEU A 329 2.84 16.15 -18.03
N THR A 330 2.50 14.87 -18.12
CA THR A 330 3.20 13.80 -17.42
C THR A 330 4.67 13.72 -17.83
N LEU A 331 4.97 13.81 -19.12
CA LEU A 331 6.34 13.84 -19.63
C LEU A 331 7.11 15.07 -19.15
N ALA A 332 6.50 16.25 -19.21
CA ALA A 332 7.11 17.50 -18.74
C ALA A 332 7.41 17.50 -17.24
N MET A 333 6.60 16.79 -16.44
CA MET A 333 6.81 16.63 -15.00
C MET A 333 7.76 15.48 -14.66
N GLY A 334 8.10 14.63 -15.64
CA GLY A 334 8.77 13.35 -15.40
C GLY A 334 10.13 13.48 -14.71
N THR A 335 10.99 14.41 -15.13
CA THR A 335 12.30 14.64 -14.51
C THR A 335 12.16 15.13 -13.07
N SER A 336 11.32 16.13 -12.81
CA SER A 336 11.12 16.67 -11.46
C SER A 336 10.43 15.69 -10.52
N LEU A 337 9.55 14.83 -11.03
CA LEU A 337 8.90 13.78 -10.26
C LEU A 337 9.79 12.55 -10.07
N ALA A 338 10.65 12.20 -11.03
CA ALA A 338 11.58 11.08 -10.93
C ALA A 338 12.70 11.35 -9.93
N ASP A 339 13.26 12.56 -9.93
CA ASP A 339 14.23 12.97 -8.91
C ASP A 339 13.63 13.01 -7.50
N ARG A 340 12.31 13.19 -7.41
CA ARG A 340 11.51 13.21 -6.18
C ARG A 340 10.71 11.92 -5.94
N ALA A 341 10.71 10.98 -6.87
CA ALA A 341 10.28 9.58 -6.66
C ALA A 341 11.31 8.78 -5.83
N SER A 342 12.27 9.46 -5.23
CA SER A 342 12.94 9.02 -4.00
C SER A 342 11.86 8.60 -3.00
N PRO A 343 12.13 7.59 -2.17
CA PRO A 343 11.15 7.08 -1.22
C PRO A 343 10.46 8.24 -0.50
N PRO A 344 9.15 8.12 -0.21
CA PRO A 344 8.39 9.18 0.44
C PRO A 344 9.20 9.68 1.63
N ARG A 345 9.44 11.00 1.68
CA ARG A 345 10.19 11.58 2.79
C ARG A 345 9.40 11.40 4.07
N SER A 346 10.11 11.27 5.19
CA SER A 346 9.53 11.39 6.53
C SER A 346 8.52 12.54 6.54
N GLY A 347 7.22 12.25 6.77
CA GLY A 347 6.15 13.25 6.66
C GLY A 347 5.03 12.88 5.67
N ASP A 348 5.17 11.82 4.88
CA ASP A 348 4.06 11.34 4.06
C ASP A 348 2.99 10.70 4.96
N LEU A 349 1.82 11.34 5.08
CA LEU A 349 0.76 10.89 6.01
C LEU A 349 0.16 9.52 5.65
N GLU A 350 0.44 9.01 4.46
CA GLU A 350 0.08 7.63 4.14
C GLU A 350 0.95 6.63 4.90
N TYR A 351 2.25 6.95 5.05
CA TYR A 351 3.24 6.15 5.77
C TYR A 351 4.00 7.03 6.77
N PRO A 352 3.34 7.49 7.84
CA PRO A 352 3.97 8.38 8.82
C PRO A 352 5.11 7.66 9.54
N THR A 353 6.15 8.41 9.87
CA THR A 353 7.34 7.93 10.59
C THR A 353 7.57 8.72 11.87
N PRO A 354 6.58 8.82 12.79
CA PRO A 354 6.82 9.44 14.09
C PRO A 354 7.94 8.69 14.81
N GLU A 355 8.63 9.36 15.71
CA GLU A 355 9.64 8.69 16.51
C GLU A 355 8.98 7.66 17.43
N LEU A 356 9.34 6.39 17.26
CA LEU A 356 8.94 5.29 18.12
C LEU A 356 10.18 4.84 18.92
N ALA A 357 10.05 4.82 20.24
CA ALA A 357 11.11 4.40 21.17
C ALA A 357 10.59 3.26 22.06
N PRO A 358 10.65 2.00 21.61
CA PRO A 358 10.27 0.87 22.45
C PRO A 358 11.16 0.78 23.69
N LEU A 359 10.59 0.42 24.85
CA LEU A 359 11.38 0.09 26.02
C LEU A 359 12.31 -1.08 25.68
N ASN A 360 13.61 -0.91 25.85
CA ASN A 360 14.69 -1.81 25.46
C ASN A 360 14.99 -1.86 23.93
N GLY A 361 14.45 -0.93 23.14
CA GLY A 361 14.72 -0.84 21.71
C GLY A 361 13.86 -1.75 20.83
N PHE A 362 14.22 -1.82 19.54
CA PHE A 362 13.55 -2.69 18.58
C PHE A 362 14.13 -4.11 18.66
N THR A 363 13.28 -5.10 18.86
CA THR A 363 13.60 -6.54 18.83
C THR A 363 13.12 -7.21 17.54
N LEU A 364 12.20 -6.57 16.83
CA LEU A 364 11.75 -6.91 15.48
C LEU A 364 12.31 -5.90 14.49
N ASP A 365 12.20 -6.21 13.21
CA ASP A 365 12.48 -5.23 12.16
C ASP A 365 11.66 -3.94 12.39
N LYS A 366 12.36 -2.80 12.40
CA LYS A 366 11.73 -1.50 12.65
C LYS A 366 10.59 -1.21 11.69
N ALA A 367 10.75 -1.53 10.40
CA ALA A 367 9.72 -1.32 9.40
C ALA A 367 8.46 -2.18 9.66
N LEU A 368 8.65 -3.40 10.18
CA LEU A 368 7.54 -4.26 10.57
C LEU A 368 6.77 -3.68 11.75
N VAL A 369 7.46 -3.17 12.76
CA VAL A 369 6.82 -2.50 13.91
C VAL A 369 6.00 -1.29 13.44
N TYR A 370 6.56 -0.45 12.56
CA TYR A 370 5.83 0.69 12.00
C TYR A 370 4.59 0.26 11.19
N ALA A 371 4.70 -0.80 10.41
CA ALA A 371 3.58 -1.33 9.65
C ALA A 371 2.46 -1.88 10.55
N LEU A 372 2.82 -2.58 11.64
CA LEU A 372 1.88 -3.05 12.64
C LEU A 372 1.18 -1.87 13.34
N VAL A 373 1.95 -0.93 13.90
CA VAL A 373 1.40 0.25 14.59
C VAL A 373 0.49 1.07 13.67
N ARG A 374 0.88 1.23 12.40
CA ARG A 374 0.05 1.89 11.40
C ARG A 374 -1.29 1.18 11.18
N ALA A 375 -1.27 -0.14 11.08
CA ALA A 375 -2.48 -0.94 10.85
C ALA A 375 -3.39 -0.98 12.07
N GLU A 376 -2.81 -1.05 13.28
CA GLU A 376 -3.52 -1.23 14.54
C GLU A 376 -4.15 0.08 15.06
N SER A 377 -3.34 1.09 15.28
CA SER A 377 -3.75 2.32 15.96
C SER A 377 -3.65 3.57 15.11
N ARG A 378 -3.02 3.50 13.92
CA ARG A 378 -2.57 4.68 13.16
C ARG A 378 -1.72 5.61 14.03
N PHE A 379 -0.83 5.04 14.82
CA PHE A 379 0.07 5.73 15.76
C PHE A 379 -0.64 6.45 16.91
N ASN A 380 -1.89 6.10 17.25
CA ASN A 380 -2.59 6.66 18.39
C ASN A 380 -2.30 5.82 19.65
N PRO A 381 -1.51 6.33 20.63
CA PRO A 381 -1.19 5.58 21.85
C PRO A 381 -2.41 5.39 22.78
N MET A 382 -3.44 6.22 22.64
CA MET A 382 -4.66 6.15 23.44
C MET A 382 -5.76 5.31 22.76
N ALA A 383 -5.45 4.59 21.68
CA ALA A 383 -6.44 3.78 20.98
C ALA A 383 -6.93 2.62 21.85
N VAL A 384 -8.24 2.42 21.84
CA VAL A 384 -8.91 1.26 22.48
C VAL A 384 -9.93 0.71 21.50
N SER A 385 -9.84 -0.59 21.19
CA SER A 385 -10.82 -1.26 20.35
C SER A 385 -12.10 -1.60 21.14
N PRO A 386 -13.21 -1.88 20.45
CA PRO A 386 -14.47 -2.32 21.11
C PRO A 386 -14.30 -3.59 21.97
N VAL A 387 -13.31 -4.42 21.66
CA VAL A 387 -13.01 -5.66 22.41
C VAL A 387 -11.90 -5.49 23.44
N GLY A 388 -11.40 -4.26 23.63
CA GLY A 388 -10.45 -3.92 24.69
C GLY A 388 -8.96 -3.99 24.30
N ALA A 389 -8.62 -4.20 23.04
CA ALA A 389 -7.25 -4.07 22.58
C ALA A 389 -6.76 -2.62 22.76
N THR A 390 -5.55 -2.42 23.28
CA THR A 390 -5.11 -1.13 23.82
C THR A 390 -3.74 -0.68 23.29
N GLY A 391 -3.62 0.63 23.04
CA GLY A 391 -2.37 1.32 22.73
C GLY A 391 -1.91 1.21 21.28
N LEU A 392 -0.64 1.57 21.04
CA LEU A 392 -0.05 1.65 19.70
C LEU A 392 -0.17 0.35 18.90
N MET A 393 0.13 -0.78 19.52
CA MET A 393 0.09 -2.11 18.90
C MET A 393 -1.21 -2.87 19.19
N GLN A 394 -2.22 -2.23 19.78
CA GLN A 394 -3.55 -2.81 20.05
C GLN A 394 -3.47 -4.20 20.71
N ILE A 395 -2.68 -4.31 21.78
CA ILE A 395 -2.51 -5.57 22.50
C ILE A 395 -3.72 -5.85 23.39
N MET A 396 -4.23 -7.07 23.31
CA MET A 396 -5.25 -7.54 24.25
C MET A 396 -4.64 -7.67 25.68
N PRO A 397 -5.35 -7.23 26.75
CA PRO A 397 -4.84 -7.31 28.12
C PRO A 397 -4.33 -8.68 28.54
N THR A 398 -4.99 -9.75 28.09
CA THR A 398 -4.58 -11.13 28.38
C THR A 398 -3.29 -11.52 27.65
N ALA A 399 -3.11 -11.09 26.40
CA ALA A 399 -1.90 -11.30 25.63
C ALA A 399 -0.73 -10.47 26.22
N ALA A 400 -1.02 -9.22 26.61
CA ALA A 400 -0.05 -8.36 27.29
C ALA A 400 0.44 -8.97 28.60
N ALA A 401 -0.45 -9.48 29.42
CA ALA A 401 -0.10 -10.14 30.68
C ALA A 401 0.82 -11.36 30.47
N ALA A 402 0.51 -12.17 29.46
CA ALA A 402 1.34 -13.32 29.11
C ALA A 402 2.71 -12.91 28.57
N ALA A 403 2.76 -11.93 27.65
CA ALA A 403 4.00 -11.46 27.04
C ALA A 403 4.91 -10.72 28.03
N ALA A 404 4.33 -9.90 28.92
CA ALA A 404 5.08 -9.15 29.94
C ALA A 404 5.41 -9.99 31.20
N GLY A 405 4.76 -11.14 31.39
CA GLY A 405 4.86 -11.90 32.64
C GLY A 405 4.22 -11.19 33.84
N ASP A 406 3.24 -10.33 33.60
CA ASP A 406 2.55 -9.54 34.63
C ASP A 406 1.04 -9.71 34.55
N ASP A 407 0.49 -10.54 35.44
CA ASP A 407 -0.95 -10.84 35.49
C ASP A 407 -1.84 -9.64 35.84
N LYS A 408 -1.28 -8.56 36.40
CA LYS A 408 -2.05 -7.34 36.69
C LYS A 408 -2.60 -6.69 35.43
N LEU A 409 -1.91 -6.85 34.31
CA LEU A 409 -2.35 -6.32 33.01
C LEU A 409 -3.69 -6.90 32.53
N LYS A 410 -4.14 -8.04 33.07
CA LYS A 410 -5.45 -8.61 32.77
C LYS A 410 -6.61 -7.73 33.27
N THR A 411 -6.37 -7.01 34.36
CA THR A 411 -7.39 -6.18 35.04
C THR A 411 -7.11 -4.69 34.97
N ASP A 412 -5.83 -4.30 34.90
CA ASP A 412 -5.40 -2.90 34.75
C ASP A 412 -4.58 -2.74 33.47
N ARG A 413 -5.22 -2.14 32.46
CA ARG A 413 -4.59 -1.85 31.18
C ARG A 413 -3.87 -0.48 31.11
N THR A 414 -3.89 0.29 32.20
CA THR A 414 -3.30 1.64 32.23
C THR A 414 -1.86 1.67 31.73
N PRO A 415 -0.96 0.71 32.06
CA PRO A 415 0.39 0.70 31.53
C PRO A 415 0.48 0.54 29.99
N LEU A 416 -0.55 -0.03 29.35
CA LEU A 416 -0.58 -0.22 27.89
C LEU A 416 -0.81 1.08 27.12
N PHE A 417 -1.14 2.20 27.77
CA PHE A 417 -1.19 3.51 27.16
C PHE A 417 0.19 4.19 27.09
N ASP A 418 1.18 3.70 27.83
CA ASP A 418 2.56 4.14 27.68
C ASP A 418 3.12 3.62 26.35
N PRO A 419 3.55 4.49 25.43
CA PRO A 419 4.01 4.07 24.11
C PRO A 419 5.21 3.13 24.16
N ALA A 420 6.21 3.41 25.01
CA ALA A 420 7.44 2.63 25.08
C ALA A 420 7.18 1.23 25.63
N PHE A 421 6.34 1.12 26.66
CA PHE A 421 5.92 -0.15 27.23
C PHE A 421 5.05 -0.95 26.25
N ASN A 422 4.08 -0.32 25.61
CA ASN A 422 3.18 -0.96 24.63
C ASN A 422 3.96 -1.56 23.46
N LEU A 423 4.90 -0.78 22.90
CA LEU A 423 5.79 -1.25 21.82
C LEU A 423 6.65 -2.44 22.25
N ARG A 424 7.18 -2.44 23.46
CA ARG A 424 7.94 -3.59 23.99
C ARG A 424 7.06 -4.84 24.07
N VAL A 425 5.93 -4.74 24.77
CA VAL A 425 5.02 -5.88 24.97
C VAL A 425 4.45 -6.40 23.66
N GLY A 426 4.17 -5.49 22.71
CA GLY A 426 3.70 -5.85 21.37
C GLY A 426 4.73 -6.63 20.57
N GLN A 427 6.01 -6.24 20.65
CA GLN A 427 7.10 -6.98 20.03
C GLN A 427 7.31 -8.35 20.71
N ASP A 428 7.27 -8.40 22.05
CA ASP A 428 7.41 -9.65 22.80
C ASP A 428 6.31 -10.66 22.40
N TYR A 429 5.05 -10.18 22.26
CA TYR A 429 3.95 -11.02 21.81
C TYR A 429 4.12 -11.50 20.35
N PHE A 430 4.57 -10.60 19.46
CA PHE A 430 4.80 -10.98 18.05
C PHE A 430 5.95 -12.00 17.95
N THR A 431 7.00 -11.83 18.71
CA THR A 431 8.13 -12.78 18.80
C THR A 431 7.64 -14.14 19.34
N TRP A 432 6.77 -14.15 20.34
CA TRP A 432 6.16 -15.39 20.81
C TRP A 432 5.34 -16.10 19.71
N LEU A 433 4.59 -15.35 18.89
CA LEU A 433 3.86 -15.92 17.74
C LEU A 433 4.82 -16.57 16.75
N LEU A 434 5.95 -15.95 16.45
CA LEU A 434 6.98 -16.50 15.57
C LEU A 434 7.60 -17.78 16.13
N GLU A 435 7.99 -17.76 17.39
CA GLU A 435 8.75 -18.86 18.00
C GLU A 435 7.87 -20.04 18.43
N LYS A 436 6.71 -19.76 18.99
CA LYS A 436 5.84 -20.76 19.66
C LYS A 436 4.46 -20.91 19.03
N GLY A 437 3.96 -19.86 18.35
CA GLY A 437 2.59 -19.81 17.85
C GLY A 437 2.43 -20.47 16.47
N VAL A 438 3.19 -20.02 15.47
CA VAL A 438 2.98 -20.40 14.05
C VAL A 438 4.28 -20.69 13.29
N GLY A 439 5.43 -20.66 13.98
CA GLY A 439 6.76 -20.75 13.37
C GLY A 439 7.19 -19.43 12.72
N HIS A 440 8.39 -19.43 12.16
CA HIS A 440 9.02 -18.23 11.57
C HIS A 440 8.44 -17.84 10.19
N ASP A 441 7.16 -18.07 9.96
CA ASP A 441 6.45 -17.66 8.75
C ASP A 441 5.81 -16.28 8.98
N LEU A 442 6.34 -15.26 8.32
CA LEU A 442 5.90 -13.87 8.44
C LEU A 442 4.40 -13.69 8.15
N ILE A 443 3.88 -14.35 7.09
CA ILE A 443 2.45 -14.24 6.73
C ILE A 443 1.58 -14.85 7.82
N ARG A 444 1.98 -16.02 8.35
CA ARG A 444 1.25 -16.68 9.44
C ARG A 444 1.32 -15.91 10.74
N ALA A 445 2.47 -15.31 11.05
CA ALA A 445 2.63 -14.53 12.27
C ALA A 445 1.77 -13.25 12.24
N VAL A 446 1.76 -12.52 11.12
CA VAL A 446 0.88 -11.35 10.94
C VAL A 446 -0.59 -11.76 10.99
N ALA A 447 -0.96 -12.90 10.38
CA ALA A 447 -2.33 -13.41 10.46
C ALA A 447 -2.72 -13.82 11.89
N ALA A 448 -1.81 -14.44 12.63
CA ALA A 448 -2.05 -14.88 14.01
C ALA A 448 -2.13 -13.70 14.98
N TYR A 449 -1.41 -12.63 14.69
CA TYR A 449 -1.48 -11.40 15.50
C TYR A 449 -2.89 -10.81 15.52
N ASN A 450 -3.55 -10.76 14.36
CA ASN A 450 -4.92 -10.24 14.23
C ASN A 450 -5.99 -11.29 14.55
N GLY A 451 -5.89 -12.49 13.96
CA GLY A 451 -6.94 -13.52 14.00
C GLY A 451 -6.73 -14.62 15.04
N GLY A 452 -5.61 -14.58 15.76
CA GLY A 452 -5.19 -15.58 16.73
C GLY A 452 -4.54 -16.83 16.12
N PRO A 453 -3.56 -17.46 16.81
CA PRO A 453 -2.81 -18.60 16.30
C PRO A 453 -3.67 -19.84 16.05
N ALA A 454 -4.71 -20.06 16.85
CA ALA A 454 -5.63 -21.18 16.67
C ALA A 454 -6.41 -21.11 15.34
N THR A 455 -6.80 -19.91 14.90
CA THR A 455 -7.47 -19.70 13.61
C THR A 455 -6.54 -20.04 12.44
N VAL A 456 -5.27 -19.62 12.52
CA VAL A 456 -4.25 -19.91 11.52
C VAL A 456 -3.95 -21.43 11.47
N ALA A 457 -3.79 -22.06 12.63
CA ALA A 457 -3.55 -23.51 12.72
C ALA A 457 -4.71 -24.31 12.11
N LYS A 458 -5.96 -23.94 12.40
CA LYS A 458 -7.15 -24.60 11.82
C LYS A 458 -7.20 -24.43 10.29
N ALA A 459 -6.92 -23.23 9.79
CA ALA A 459 -6.85 -22.99 8.34
C ALA A 459 -5.74 -23.83 7.69
N ALA A 460 -4.55 -23.90 8.30
CA ALA A 460 -3.45 -24.73 7.83
C ALA A 460 -3.81 -26.23 7.75
N GLN A 461 -4.51 -26.74 8.74
CA GLN A 461 -5.03 -28.12 8.71
C GLN A 461 -6.02 -28.34 7.55
N THR A 462 -6.89 -27.36 7.30
CA THR A 462 -7.93 -27.46 6.25
C THR A 462 -7.34 -27.39 4.84
N VAL A 463 -6.30 -26.58 4.62
CA VAL A 463 -5.67 -26.49 3.28
C VAL A 463 -4.65 -27.59 3.02
N GLY A 464 -4.13 -28.22 4.06
CA GLY A 464 -3.13 -29.28 3.98
C GLY A 464 -1.69 -28.77 4.14
N ALA A 465 -0.80 -29.70 4.50
CA ALA A 465 0.61 -29.41 4.78
C ALA A 465 1.40 -28.83 3.59
N ASP A 466 0.91 -29.09 2.37
CA ASP A 466 1.54 -28.67 1.13
C ASP A 466 1.15 -27.26 0.66
N ALA A 467 0.25 -26.60 1.37
CA ALA A 467 -0.17 -25.25 1.03
C ALA A 467 0.95 -24.23 1.33
N ASP A 468 1.22 -23.37 0.36
CA ASP A 468 2.06 -22.18 0.58
C ASP A 468 1.31 -21.11 1.39
N SER A 469 2.06 -20.13 1.89
CA SER A 469 1.53 -19.07 2.74
C SER A 469 0.47 -18.20 2.06
N LEU A 470 0.50 -18.03 0.73
CA LEU A 470 -0.54 -17.29 0.01
C LEU A 470 -1.85 -18.08 -0.09
N LEU A 471 -1.79 -19.38 -0.33
CA LEU A 471 -2.99 -20.22 -0.33
C LEU A 471 -3.59 -20.31 1.07
N LEU A 472 -2.74 -20.38 2.10
CA LEU A 472 -3.19 -20.32 3.48
C LEU A 472 -3.87 -18.98 3.78
N LEU A 473 -3.28 -17.86 3.36
CA LEU A 473 -3.85 -16.52 3.54
C LEU A 473 -5.28 -16.46 2.97
N GLU A 474 -5.48 -16.90 1.73
CA GLU A 474 -6.81 -16.86 1.10
C GLU A 474 -7.78 -17.93 1.63
N SER A 475 -7.29 -18.81 2.48
CA SER A 475 -8.11 -19.85 3.15
C SER A 475 -8.44 -19.49 4.61
N LEU A 476 -7.99 -18.36 5.11
CA LEU A 476 -8.44 -17.83 6.41
C LEU A 476 -9.91 -17.40 6.32
N PRO A 477 -10.78 -17.83 7.25
CA PRO A 477 -12.22 -17.53 7.14
C PRO A 477 -12.55 -16.06 7.33
N ALA A 478 -11.83 -15.34 8.22
CA ALA A 478 -12.07 -13.93 8.49
C ALA A 478 -11.51 -13.03 7.38
N GLN A 479 -12.38 -12.32 6.67
CA GLN A 479 -11.97 -11.34 5.67
C GLN A 479 -11.09 -10.24 6.28
N GLU A 480 -11.42 -9.80 7.49
CA GLU A 480 -10.65 -8.81 8.23
C GLU A 480 -9.19 -9.23 8.37
N THR A 481 -8.93 -10.48 8.77
CA THR A 481 -7.56 -11.00 8.93
C THR A 481 -6.82 -11.07 7.59
N ARG A 482 -7.47 -11.50 6.50
CA ARG A 482 -6.83 -11.50 5.17
C ARG A 482 -6.45 -10.10 4.73
N THR A 483 -7.37 -9.15 4.88
CA THR A 483 -7.14 -7.74 4.57
C THR A 483 -6.05 -7.13 5.44
N TYR A 484 -6.03 -7.47 6.73
CA TYR A 484 -5.01 -7.04 7.67
C TYR A 484 -3.61 -7.47 7.23
N VAL A 485 -3.42 -8.76 6.92
CA VAL A 485 -2.13 -9.29 6.44
C VAL A 485 -1.65 -8.55 5.19
N GLN A 486 -2.52 -8.38 4.21
CA GLN A 486 -2.16 -7.67 2.98
C GLN A 486 -1.73 -6.23 3.26
N ARG A 487 -2.44 -5.50 4.14
CA ARG A 487 -2.11 -4.11 4.50
C ARG A 487 -0.80 -4.01 5.28
N VAL A 488 -0.60 -4.89 6.26
CA VAL A 488 0.62 -4.88 7.08
C VAL A 488 1.84 -5.16 6.21
N LEU A 489 1.80 -6.19 5.37
CA LEU A 489 2.96 -6.56 4.55
C LEU A 489 3.24 -5.55 3.43
N ALA A 490 2.20 -5.01 2.78
CA ALA A 490 2.39 -3.91 1.84
C ALA A 490 3.00 -2.69 2.52
N GLY A 491 2.53 -2.36 3.74
CA GLY A 491 3.11 -1.30 4.57
C GLY A 491 4.55 -1.58 4.97
N TYR A 492 4.84 -2.80 5.39
CA TYR A 492 6.17 -3.25 5.79
C TYR A 492 7.20 -3.05 4.67
N TRP A 493 6.95 -3.59 3.48
CA TRP A 493 7.85 -3.43 2.35
C TRP A 493 7.93 -1.97 1.85
N THR A 494 6.86 -1.19 2.05
CA THR A 494 6.90 0.25 1.75
C THR A 494 7.83 0.99 2.71
N TYR A 495 7.75 0.74 4.04
CA TYR A 495 8.66 1.35 5.01
C TYR A 495 10.12 0.96 4.75
N ARG A 496 10.41 -0.31 4.46
CA ARG A 496 11.76 -0.74 4.10
C ARG A 496 12.29 0.01 2.87
N LYS A 497 11.47 0.12 1.83
CA LYS A 497 11.80 0.89 0.64
C LYS A 497 12.05 2.37 0.94
N MET A 498 11.23 2.98 1.80
CA MET A 498 11.39 4.38 2.23
C MET A 498 12.72 4.62 2.93
N TRP A 499 13.19 3.66 3.69
CA TRP A 499 14.47 3.75 4.40
C TRP A 499 15.67 3.24 3.58
N GLY A 500 15.45 2.90 2.31
CA GLY A 500 16.49 2.43 1.40
C GLY A 500 16.94 0.99 1.66
N GLU A 501 16.14 0.22 2.38
CA GLU A 501 16.41 -1.16 2.72
C GLU A 501 15.91 -2.13 1.64
N GLY A 502 16.60 -3.25 1.46
CA GLY A 502 16.10 -4.36 0.65
C GLY A 502 14.92 -5.06 1.33
N SER A 503 14.18 -5.87 0.59
CA SER A 503 13.09 -6.69 1.12
C SER A 503 13.25 -8.16 0.72
N PRO A 504 14.22 -8.88 1.33
CA PRO A 504 14.43 -10.31 1.06
C PRO A 504 13.21 -11.18 1.32
N SER A 505 12.34 -10.82 2.28
CA SER A 505 11.06 -11.50 2.49
C SER A 505 10.11 -11.37 1.29
N LEU A 506 10.08 -10.21 0.64
CA LEU A 506 9.34 -10.02 -0.61
C LEU A 506 9.97 -10.81 -1.76
N ASP A 507 11.31 -10.92 -1.78
CA ASP A 507 12.02 -11.72 -2.77
C ASP A 507 11.68 -13.21 -2.64
N ALA A 508 11.70 -13.74 -1.42
CA ALA A 508 11.34 -15.11 -1.11
C ALA A 508 9.89 -15.40 -1.55
N LEU A 509 8.94 -14.53 -1.18
CA LEU A 509 7.54 -14.69 -1.59
C LEU A 509 7.36 -14.63 -3.12
N ALA A 510 8.04 -13.70 -3.78
CA ALA A 510 7.98 -13.54 -5.23
C ALA A 510 8.69 -14.69 -5.99
N SER A 511 9.68 -15.35 -5.37
CA SER A 511 10.33 -16.54 -5.90
C SER A 511 9.47 -17.81 -5.75
N GLY A 512 8.37 -17.73 -4.99
CA GLY A 512 7.46 -18.86 -4.78
C GLY A 512 7.81 -19.70 -3.55
N ASP A 513 8.60 -19.16 -2.62
CA ASP A 513 8.92 -19.84 -1.37
C ASP A 513 7.63 -20.14 -0.60
N ARG A 514 7.52 -21.36 -0.10
CA ARG A 514 6.30 -21.83 0.60
C ARG A 514 6.11 -21.18 1.95
N VAL A 515 7.20 -20.81 2.60
CA VAL A 515 7.29 -20.15 3.89
C VAL A 515 8.16 -18.92 3.73
N VAL A 516 7.71 -17.78 4.19
CA VAL A 516 8.46 -16.54 4.17
C VAL A 516 9.03 -16.29 5.55
N ASP A 517 10.29 -16.61 5.73
CA ASP A 517 10.99 -16.43 7.02
C ASP A 517 11.23 -14.94 7.29
N GLU A 518 10.73 -14.42 8.40
CA GLU A 518 10.87 -13.01 8.77
C GLU A 518 12.34 -12.60 9.02
N ARG A 519 13.19 -13.57 9.40
CA ARG A 519 14.61 -13.33 9.65
C ARG A 519 15.40 -12.98 8.41
N LEU A 520 14.85 -13.19 7.22
CA LEU A 520 15.47 -12.79 5.95
C LEU A 520 15.73 -11.29 5.88
N ASP A 521 14.85 -10.48 6.48
CA ASP A 521 14.92 -9.03 6.45
C ASP A 521 15.77 -8.44 7.60
N LEU A 522 16.17 -9.24 8.60
CA LEU A 522 17.04 -8.78 9.68
C LEU A 522 18.47 -8.60 9.20
N SER A 523 19.05 -7.44 9.45
CA SER A 523 20.47 -7.17 9.17
C SER A 523 21.36 -8.11 9.98
N GLN A 524 22.41 -8.67 9.37
CA GLN A 524 23.29 -9.66 10.02
C GLN A 524 24.00 -9.22 11.32
N PRO A 525 24.23 -7.92 11.61
CA PRO A 525 24.83 -7.53 12.89
C PRO A 525 23.89 -7.67 14.10
N ASP A 526 22.56 -7.64 13.91
CA ASP A 526 21.57 -7.65 15.00
C ASP A 526 21.10 -9.05 15.41
N ARG A 527 21.79 -10.10 14.95
CA ARG A 527 21.56 -11.50 15.34
C ARG A 527 22.16 -11.88 16.70
N ALA A 528 22.22 -10.97 17.67
CA ALA A 528 22.49 -11.38 19.04
C ALA A 528 21.25 -12.12 19.57
N PRO A 529 21.38 -13.39 20.01
CA PRO A 529 20.25 -14.10 20.60
C PRO A 529 19.81 -13.32 21.82
N SER A 530 18.51 -12.98 21.89
CA SER A 530 17.95 -12.38 23.09
C SER A 530 18.17 -13.36 24.25
N GLN A 531 18.88 -12.92 25.28
CA GLN A 531 19.15 -13.72 26.50
C GLN A 531 17.88 -13.97 27.34
N LEU A 532 16.69 -13.71 26.81
CA LEU A 532 15.39 -13.89 27.46
C LEU A 532 14.72 -15.25 27.18
N ALA A 533 15.39 -16.18 26.49
CA ALA A 533 14.85 -17.51 26.18
C ALA A 533 14.92 -18.51 27.35
N ALA A 534 14.96 -18.09 28.61
CA ALA A 534 15.22 -18.99 29.74
C ALA A 534 14.02 -19.26 30.67
N GLN A 535 12.80 -18.86 30.35
CA GLN A 535 11.65 -19.34 31.13
C GLN A 535 10.48 -19.77 30.22
N PRO A 536 10.05 -21.04 30.28
CA PRO A 536 8.89 -21.48 29.52
C PRO A 536 7.62 -20.90 30.15
N ILE A 537 6.92 -20.05 29.36
CA ILE A 537 5.60 -19.58 29.72
C ILE A 537 4.62 -20.77 29.54
N GLN A 538 4.18 -21.36 30.63
CA GLN A 538 3.09 -22.33 30.61
C GLN A 538 1.76 -21.58 30.46
N ILE A 539 1.23 -21.52 29.26
CA ILE A 539 -0.15 -21.08 29.03
C ILE A 539 -1.04 -22.30 29.20
N GLY A 540 -1.74 -22.34 30.34
CA GLY A 540 -2.77 -23.36 30.60
C GLY A 540 -3.89 -23.21 29.57
N MET A 541 -4.05 -24.21 28.69
CA MET A 541 -5.27 -24.39 27.91
C MET A 541 -6.42 -24.76 28.86
N ARG A 542 -7.40 -23.90 28.98
CA ARG A 542 -8.78 -24.25 29.32
C ARG A 542 -9.73 -23.49 28.40
#